data_bfd202132594c35adabcea8aa1476a0a
#
_entry.id   bfd202132594c35adabcea8aa1476a0a
#
_cell.length_a   1.000
_cell.length_b   1.000
_cell.length_c   1.000
_cell.angle_alpha   90.00
_cell.angle_beta   90.00
_cell.angle_gamma   90.00
#
_symmetry.space_group_name_H-M   'P 1'
#
loop_
_entity.id
_entity.type
_entity.pdbx_description
1 polymer ?
#
loop_
_entity_poly.entity_id
_entity_poly.type
_entity_poly.pdbx_seq_one_letter_code
_entity_poly.pdbx_strand_id
1 'polypeptide(L)'
;MNKILLLSSIFSALFSFDELPIGFTESEWSSRHLIEEMGRETDPPVGPIRNIAEYEPMQGALIRYPFGISTSIIQEIAEDLKVYCLVSSSLQNSAFNSMNNAGVNMDNVEFILGSTDSYWTRDYGPWWVVDGNGNIGVVDFTYNRPRPNDNDAPLKVSDHLDVPYYSSDVVSTGGNYMTDGFGVSAATQIAYTENPECNTNDQSSVPLAPCSYVDNIMYDYYGIEEYHVVADPNDEYIDHIDCWAKFLSPQKLLVRSVQAS
;
A
#
# COMPACT_ATOMS: atom_id res chain seq x y z
N MET A 1 -3.36 -56.78 -36.79
CA MET A 1 -2.40 -55.93 -36.03
C MET A 1 -2.98 -54.56 -35.84
N ASN A 2 -3.69 -54.31 -34.74
CA ASN A 2 -4.31 -53.03 -34.44
C ASN A 2 -3.33 -52.20 -33.62
N LYS A 3 -2.88 -51.08 -34.16
CA LYS A 3 -2.10 -50.07 -33.40
C LYS A 3 -3.08 -49.20 -32.65
N ILE A 4 -3.07 -49.32 -31.33
CA ILE A 4 -3.73 -48.39 -30.42
C ILE A 4 -2.83 -47.16 -30.29
N LEU A 5 -3.28 -46.00 -30.81
CA LEU A 5 -2.66 -44.70 -30.51
C LEU A 5 -3.18 -44.24 -29.13
N LEU A 6 -2.30 -44.23 -28.16
CA LEU A 6 -2.55 -43.50 -26.90
C LEU A 6 -2.33 -41.99 -27.16
N LEU A 7 -3.42 -41.22 -27.21
CA LEU A 7 -3.35 -39.77 -27.09
C LEU A 7 -3.20 -39.45 -25.60
N SER A 8 -1.99 -39.05 -25.18
CA SER A 8 -1.79 -38.41 -23.88
C SER A 8 -2.19 -36.94 -24.01
N SER A 9 -3.39 -36.59 -23.57
CA SER A 9 -3.79 -35.20 -23.36
C SER A 9 -3.06 -34.64 -22.15
N ILE A 10 -2.02 -33.86 -22.40
CA ILE A 10 -1.39 -33.03 -21.39
C ILE A 10 -2.40 -31.93 -21.06
N PHE A 11 -3.11 -32.05 -19.94
CA PHE A 11 -3.87 -30.97 -19.34
C PHE A 11 -2.83 -30.03 -18.71
N SER A 12 -2.40 -28.99 -19.43
CA SER A 12 -1.76 -27.85 -18.87
C SER A 12 -2.84 -27.09 -18.09
N ALA A 13 -2.93 -27.32 -16.81
CA ALA A 13 -3.66 -26.42 -15.92
C ALA A 13 -2.92 -25.09 -15.95
N LEU A 14 -3.37 -24.18 -16.79
CA LEU A 14 -3.08 -22.77 -16.67
C LEU A 14 -3.74 -22.33 -15.35
N PHE A 15 -2.95 -22.27 -14.27
CA PHE A 15 -3.32 -21.48 -13.12
C PHE A 15 -3.25 -20.02 -13.58
N SER A 16 -4.35 -19.51 -14.10
CA SER A 16 -4.63 -18.09 -14.10
C SER A 16 -4.74 -17.71 -12.62
N PHE A 17 -3.72 -17.08 -12.07
CA PHE A 17 -3.90 -16.32 -10.85
C PHE A 17 -4.76 -15.13 -11.27
N ASP A 18 -6.06 -15.22 -11.06
CA ASP A 18 -6.94 -14.07 -11.19
C ASP A 18 -6.49 -13.06 -10.13
N GLU A 19 -5.86 -11.98 -10.60
CA GLU A 19 -5.39 -10.91 -9.73
C GLU A 19 -6.59 -10.26 -9.04
N LEU A 20 -6.48 -10.07 -7.72
CA LEU A 20 -7.52 -9.41 -6.96
C LEU A 20 -7.67 -7.95 -7.42
N PRO A 21 -8.90 -7.46 -7.61
CA PRO A 21 -9.15 -6.06 -7.97
C PRO A 21 -8.70 -5.13 -6.84
N ILE A 22 -8.53 -3.84 -7.15
CA ILE A 22 -8.26 -2.81 -6.14
C ILE A 22 -9.41 -2.68 -5.13
N GLY A 23 -10.66 -2.81 -5.58
CA GLY A 23 -11.86 -2.86 -4.75
C GLY A 23 -12.10 -4.24 -4.14
N PHE A 24 -13.27 -4.40 -3.55
CA PHE A 24 -13.70 -5.69 -3.01
C PHE A 24 -14.20 -6.64 -4.10
N THR A 25 -13.85 -7.89 -4.01
CA THR A 25 -14.60 -8.97 -4.64
C THR A 25 -15.89 -9.23 -3.86
N GLU A 26 -16.84 -9.97 -4.44
CA GLU A 26 -18.08 -10.35 -3.75
C GLU A 26 -17.82 -11.17 -2.47
N SER A 27 -16.83 -12.04 -2.51
CA SER A 27 -16.41 -12.83 -1.34
C SER A 27 -15.77 -11.97 -0.26
N GLU A 28 -14.90 -11.04 -0.62
CA GLU A 28 -14.26 -10.11 0.31
C GLU A 28 -15.28 -9.17 0.94
N TRP A 29 -16.27 -8.70 0.16
CA TRP A 29 -17.35 -7.89 0.71
C TRP A 29 -18.13 -8.60 1.81
N SER A 30 -18.35 -9.91 1.66
CA SER A 30 -18.98 -10.75 2.67
C SER A 30 -18.11 -10.95 3.91
N SER A 31 -16.80 -10.85 3.77
CA SER A 31 -15.79 -11.08 4.82
C SER A 31 -15.21 -9.78 5.40
N ARG A 32 -15.74 -8.61 5.01
CA ARG A 32 -15.17 -7.31 5.43
C ARG A 32 -15.11 -7.09 6.94
N HIS A 33 -15.96 -7.80 7.71
CA HIS A 33 -15.94 -7.78 9.19
C HIS A 33 -14.64 -8.34 9.77
N LEU A 34 -13.84 -9.08 8.99
CA LEU A 34 -12.54 -9.61 9.40
C LEU A 34 -11.42 -8.57 9.32
N ILE A 35 -11.67 -7.38 8.72
CA ILE A 35 -10.65 -6.33 8.59
C ILE A 35 -10.18 -5.88 9.97
N GLU A 36 -11.09 -5.56 10.87
CA GLU A 36 -10.74 -5.13 12.23
C GLU A 36 -9.93 -6.19 13.01
N GLU A 37 -10.14 -7.50 12.72
CA GLU A 37 -9.39 -8.60 13.34
C GLU A 37 -7.92 -8.66 12.89
N MET A 38 -7.56 -7.98 11.78
CA MET A 38 -6.18 -7.90 11.28
C MET A 38 -5.37 -6.79 11.93
N GLY A 39 -6.03 -5.90 12.69
CA GLY A 39 -5.40 -4.76 13.36
C GLY A 39 -4.27 -5.20 14.30
N ARG A 40 -3.23 -4.37 14.35
CA ARG A 40 -2.10 -4.50 15.28
C ARG A 40 -1.84 -3.14 15.89
N GLU A 41 -1.52 -3.15 17.17
CA GLU A 41 -1.18 -1.94 17.90
C GLU A 41 0.16 -2.11 18.58
N THR A 42 1.03 -1.12 18.43
CA THR A 42 2.29 -0.97 19.16
C THR A 42 2.28 0.39 19.87
N ASP A 43 3.26 0.62 20.74
CA ASP A 43 3.53 1.99 21.17
C ASP A 43 3.89 2.86 19.96
N PRO A 44 3.43 4.13 19.91
CA PRO A 44 3.80 5.05 18.83
C PRO A 44 5.31 5.36 18.84
N PRO A 45 5.87 5.88 17.72
CA PRO A 45 7.26 6.34 17.67
C PRO A 45 7.53 7.40 18.73
N VAL A 46 8.75 7.44 19.24
CA VAL A 46 9.17 8.51 20.15
C VAL A 46 9.21 9.83 19.38
N GLY A 47 8.48 10.86 19.87
CA GLY A 47 8.45 12.17 19.24
C GLY A 47 9.71 13.03 19.47
N PRO A 48 9.92 14.10 18.68
CA PRO A 48 9.05 14.54 17.59
C PRO A 48 9.14 13.62 16.36
N ILE A 49 8.00 13.38 15.73
CA ILE A 49 7.87 12.48 14.58
C ILE A 49 7.75 13.32 13.31
N ARG A 50 8.38 12.87 12.22
CA ARG A 50 8.24 13.46 10.90
C ARG A 50 7.86 12.38 9.89
N ASN A 51 6.73 12.52 9.24
CA ASN A 51 6.36 11.65 8.14
C ASN A 51 7.22 11.95 6.90
N ILE A 52 7.65 10.92 6.17
CA ILE A 52 8.45 11.07 4.96
C ILE A 52 7.52 11.22 3.75
N ALA A 53 7.66 12.33 3.02
CA ALA A 53 6.84 12.59 1.85
C ALA A 53 7.34 11.83 0.62
N GLU A 54 6.43 11.49 -0.29
CA GLU A 54 6.74 10.68 -1.48
C GLU A 54 7.64 11.39 -2.51
N TYR A 55 7.72 12.73 -2.48
CA TYR A 55 8.63 13.49 -3.34
C TYR A 55 10.08 13.54 -2.80
N GLU A 56 10.32 13.08 -1.58
CA GLU A 56 11.67 13.02 -1.00
C GLU A 56 12.51 11.93 -1.68
N PRO A 57 13.84 12.02 -1.65
CA PRO A 57 14.70 10.99 -2.21
C PRO A 57 14.43 9.62 -1.61
N MET A 58 14.19 8.64 -2.47
CA MET A 58 13.91 7.25 -2.09
C MET A 58 15.11 6.35 -2.35
N GLN A 59 15.32 5.37 -1.49
CA GLN A 59 16.37 4.35 -1.64
C GLN A 59 16.01 3.32 -2.71
N GLY A 60 14.71 3.03 -2.88
CA GLY A 60 14.25 2.01 -3.80
C GLY A 60 12.73 1.99 -3.93
N ALA A 61 12.23 1.05 -4.71
CA ALA A 61 10.82 0.81 -4.94
C ALA A 61 10.40 -0.58 -4.45
N LEU A 62 9.26 -0.67 -3.79
CA LEU A 62 8.65 -1.93 -3.39
C LEU A 62 7.73 -2.43 -4.49
N ILE A 63 7.95 -3.67 -4.90
CA ILE A 63 7.08 -4.41 -5.82
C ILE A 63 6.76 -5.78 -5.22
N ARG A 64 5.89 -6.52 -5.86
CA ARG A 64 5.65 -7.93 -5.51
C ARG A 64 5.66 -8.83 -6.74
N TYR A 65 5.78 -10.14 -6.54
CA TYR A 65 5.63 -11.15 -7.58
C TYR A 65 4.47 -12.12 -7.25
N PRO A 66 3.57 -12.44 -8.23
CA PRO A 66 3.56 -12.02 -9.65
C PRO A 66 3.43 -10.50 -9.84
N PHE A 67 4.08 -9.94 -10.89
CA PHE A 67 4.18 -8.50 -11.07
C PHE A 67 2.83 -7.85 -11.43
N GLY A 68 2.53 -6.70 -10.83
CA GLY A 68 1.44 -5.81 -11.22
C GLY A 68 1.85 -4.74 -12.24
N ILE A 69 3.16 -4.66 -12.55
CA ILE A 69 3.73 -3.72 -13.53
C ILE A 69 4.57 -4.46 -14.57
N SER A 70 4.86 -3.82 -15.69
CA SER A 70 5.69 -4.44 -16.72
C SER A 70 7.15 -4.57 -16.28
N THR A 71 7.82 -5.64 -16.72
CA THR A 71 9.25 -5.85 -16.46
C THR A 71 10.13 -4.74 -17.03
N SER A 72 9.68 -4.02 -18.06
CA SER A 72 10.40 -2.86 -18.59
C SER A 72 10.44 -1.70 -17.60
N ILE A 73 9.38 -1.47 -16.83
CA ILE A 73 9.38 -0.47 -15.73
C ILE A 73 10.34 -0.92 -14.63
N ILE A 74 10.30 -2.21 -14.26
CA ILE A 74 11.22 -2.76 -13.26
C ILE A 74 12.67 -2.60 -13.70
N GLN A 75 12.96 -2.80 -15.01
CA GLN A 75 14.28 -2.62 -15.59
C GLN A 75 14.77 -1.18 -15.41
N GLU A 76 13.96 -0.18 -15.80
CA GLU A 76 14.28 1.23 -15.65
C GLU A 76 14.53 1.62 -14.19
N ILE A 77 13.70 1.15 -13.26
CA ILE A 77 13.90 1.41 -11.82
C ILE A 77 15.23 0.81 -11.34
N ALA A 78 15.55 -0.41 -11.78
CA ALA A 78 16.76 -1.12 -11.36
C ALA A 78 18.06 -0.57 -11.96
N GLU A 79 18.00 0.40 -12.87
CA GLU A 79 19.21 1.09 -13.34
C GLU A 79 19.83 1.97 -12.25
N ASP A 80 19.00 2.67 -11.47
CA ASP A 80 19.44 3.71 -10.55
C ASP A 80 19.06 3.43 -9.07
N LEU A 81 18.04 2.60 -8.81
CA LEU A 81 17.46 2.38 -7.50
C LEU A 81 17.39 0.88 -7.14
N LYS A 82 17.27 0.60 -5.84
CA LYS A 82 16.94 -0.74 -5.38
C LYS A 82 15.49 -1.10 -5.73
N VAL A 83 15.29 -2.35 -6.13
CA VAL A 83 13.98 -2.97 -6.29
C VAL A 83 13.81 -4.01 -5.20
N TYR A 84 12.94 -3.74 -4.25
CA TYR A 84 12.55 -4.68 -3.20
C TYR A 84 11.34 -5.47 -3.68
N CYS A 85 11.50 -6.78 -3.86
CA CYS A 85 10.46 -7.63 -4.41
C CYS A 85 9.91 -8.59 -3.34
N LEU A 86 8.69 -8.32 -2.87
CA LEU A 86 7.93 -9.26 -2.03
C LEU A 86 7.58 -10.51 -2.86
N VAL A 87 7.94 -11.67 -2.36
CA VAL A 87 7.71 -12.93 -3.05
C VAL A 87 7.66 -14.11 -2.09
N SER A 88 6.76 -15.06 -2.33
CA SER A 88 6.79 -16.32 -1.60
C SER A 88 8.06 -17.12 -1.94
N SER A 89 8.60 -17.87 -0.99
CA SER A 89 9.82 -18.68 -1.19
C SER A 89 9.69 -19.65 -2.35
N SER A 90 8.51 -20.18 -2.61
CA SER A 90 8.24 -21.10 -3.72
C SER A 90 8.30 -20.42 -5.11
N LEU A 91 8.07 -19.12 -5.18
CA LEU A 91 8.04 -18.34 -6.44
C LEU A 91 9.29 -17.49 -6.66
N GLN A 92 10.22 -17.44 -5.72
CA GLN A 92 11.42 -16.60 -5.81
C GLN A 92 12.24 -16.86 -7.08
N ASN A 93 12.45 -18.13 -7.43
CA ASN A 93 13.17 -18.50 -8.66
C ASN A 93 12.42 -18.05 -9.92
N SER A 94 11.10 -18.09 -9.91
CA SER A 94 10.28 -17.62 -11.03
C SER A 94 10.38 -16.11 -11.19
N ALA A 95 10.33 -15.36 -10.08
CA ALA A 95 10.53 -13.92 -10.06
C ALA A 95 11.92 -13.53 -10.59
N PHE A 96 12.98 -14.18 -10.06
CA PHE A 96 14.34 -14.00 -10.53
C PHE A 96 14.47 -14.22 -12.05
N ASN A 97 14.01 -15.37 -12.55
CA ASN A 97 14.11 -15.69 -13.97
C ASN A 97 13.33 -14.71 -14.84
N SER A 98 12.16 -14.27 -14.39
CA SER A 98 11.34 -13.29 -15.12
C SER A 98 12.05 -11.95 -15.27
N MET A 99 12.65 -11.43 -14.20
CA MET A 99 13.41 -10.17 -14.22
C MET A 99 14.72 -10.31 -15.00
N ASN A 100 15.50 -11.36 -14.72
CA ASN A 100 16.79 -11.57 -15.39
C ASN A 100 16.65 -11.77 -16.92
N ASN A 101 15.63 -12.52 -17.35
CA ASN A 101 15.36 -12.70 -18.79
C ASN A 101 14.87 -11.42 -19.47
N ALA A 102 14.28 -10.50 -18.72
CA ALA A 102 13.87 -9.18 -19.19
C ALA A 102 15.01 -8.14 -19.17
N GLY A 103 16.21 -8.51 -18.71
CA GLY A 103 17.37 -7.63 -18.66
C GLY A 103 17.42 -6.67 -17.48
N VAL A 104 16.67 -6.96 -16.41
CA VAL A 104 16.73 -6.17 -15.17
C VAL A 104 18.12 -6.31 -14.54
N ASN A 105 18.68 -5.21 -14.05
CA ASN A 105 19.93 -5.23 -13.29
C ASN A 105 19.72 -5.92 -11.94
N MET A 106 20.04 -7.22 -11.86
CA MET A 106 19.80 -8.04 -10.67
C MET A 106 20.67 -7.67 -9.47
N ASP A 107 21.77 -6.89 -9.64
CA ASP A 107 22.57 -6.36 -8.54
C ASP A 107 21.82 -5.31 -7.71
N ASN A 108 20.77 -4.73 -8.29
CA ASN A 108 19.87 -3.80 -7.63
C ASN A 108 18.55 -4.44 -7.17
N VAL A 109 18.38 -5.75 -7.27
CA VAL A 109 17.17 -6.46 -6.82
C VAL A 109 17.41 -7.16 -5.50
N GLU A 110 16.53 -6.94 -4.53
CA GLU A 110 16.49 -7.66 -3.26
C GLU A 110 15.12 -8.33 -3.08
N PHE A 111 15.12 -9.60 -2.66
CA PHE A 111 13.90 -10.35 -2.43
C PHE A 111 13.51 -10.31 -0.95
N ILE A 112 12.31 -9.84 -0.67
CA ILE A 112 11.67 -9.93 0.65
C ILE A 112 10.79 -11.17 0.67
N LEU A 113 11.14 -12.17 1.48
CA LEU A 113 10.39 -13.42 1.53
C LEU A 113 9.10 -13.25 2.31
N GLY A 114 7.99 -13.43 1.63
CA GLY A 114 6.64 -13.35 2.18
C GLY A 114 5.58 -13.35 1.09
N SER A 115 4.45 -14.01 1.35
CA SER A 115 3.31 -13.98 0.44
C SER A 115 2.62 -12.62 0.48
N THR A 116 1.98 -12.25 -0.62
CA THR A 116 0.99 -11.17 -0.73
C THR A 116 -0.26 -11.72 -1.40
N ASP A 117 -1.41 -11.10 -1.15
CA ASP A 117 -2.67 -11.50 -1.76
C ASP A 117 -2.89 -10.77 -3.10
N SER A 118 -2.43 -9.51 -3.21
CA SER A 118 -2.57 -8.69 -4.40
C SER A 118 -1.28 -7.95 -4.76
N TYR A 119 -1.26 -7.22 -5.89
CA TYR A 119 -0.13 -6.40 -6.31
C TYR A 119 -0.25 -4.92 -5.92
N TRP A 120 -1.22 -4.57 -5.10
CA TRP A 120 -1.52 -3.19 -4.72
C TRP A 120 -0.59 -2.69 -3.61
N THR A 121 0.73 -2.68 -3.90
CA THR A 121 1.76 -2.27 -2.93
C THR A 121 1.60 -0.84 -2.43
N ARG A 122 0.98 0.04 -3.23
CA ARG A 122 0.63 1.39 -2.82
C ARG A 122 -0.39 1.39 -1.68
N ASP A 123 -1.36 0.47 -1.75
CA ASP A 123 -2.52 0.49 -0.86
C ASP A 123 -2.25 -0.16 0.48
N TYR A 124 -1.42 -1.21 0.53
CA TYR A 124 -1.08 -1.85 1.81
C TYR A 124 0.20 -1.34 2.46
N GLY A 125 0.87 -0.35 1.88
CA GLY A 125 2.05 0.29 2.48
C GLY A 125 3.36 -0.44 2.25
N PRO A 126 4.40 -0.14 3.05
CA PRO A 126 4.40 0.69 4.27
C PRO A 126 4.42 2.20 4.03
N TRP A 127 4.10 2.96 5.09
CA TRP A 127 4.46 4.36 5.22
C TRP A 127 5.71 4.51 6.11
N TRP A 128 6.36 5.68 6.02
CA TRP A 128 7.66 5.89 6.63
C TRP A 128 7.70 7.15 7.49
N VAL A 129 8.36 7.05 8.64
CA VAL A 129 8.59 8.18 9.54
C VAL A 129 10.04 8.27 9.95
N VAL A 130 10.44 9.45 10.39
CA VAL A 130 11.65 9.64 11.18
C VAL A 130 11.20 9.90 12.61
N ASP A 131 11.66 9.07 13.56
CA ASP A 131 11.35 9.22 14.99
C ASP A 131 12.19 10.32 15.65
N GLY A 132 11.89 10.66 16.91
CA GLY A 132 12.61 11.67 17.68
C GLY A 132 14.07 11.35 17.98
N ASN A 133 14.51 10.12 17.73
CA ASN A 133 15.90 9.70 17.83
C ASN A 133 16.64 9.78 16.48
N GLY A 134 15.93 10.10 15.40
CA GLY A 134 16.45 10.18 14.03
C GLY A 134 16.46 8.85 13.30
N ASN A 135 15.79 7.81 13.81
CA ASN A 135 15.67 6.54 13.10
C ASN A 135 14.56 6.61 12.07
N ILE A 136 14.79 6.06 10.88
CA ILE A 136 13.74 5.80 9.89
C ILE A 136 13.03 4.51 10.30
N GLY A 137 11.70 4.57 10.40
CA GLY A 137 10.88 3.43 10.75
C GLY A 137 9.66 3.29 9.85
N VAL A 138 9.09 2.10 9.82
CA VAL A 138 7.82 1.79 9.17
C VAL A 138 6.68 2.17 10.10
N VAL A 139 5.67 2.86 9.57
CA VAL A 139 4.35 2.99 10.20
C VAL A 139 3.34 2.20 9.39
N ASP A 140 2.62 1.34 10.09
CA ASP A 140 1.62 0.44 9.55
C ASP A 140 0.21 0.80 10.05
N PHE A 141 -0.77 0.36 9.30
CA PHE A 141 -2.20 0.52 9.56
C PHE A 141 -2.93 -0.79 9.22
N THR A 142 -4.16 -0.96 9.67
CA THR A 142 -5.01 -2.07 9.26
C THR A 142 -5.45 -1.85 7.82
N TYR A 143 -5.00 -2.71 6.89
CA TYR A 143 -5.36 -2.58 5.48
C TYR A 143 -6.86 -2.76 5.28
N ASN A 144 -7.49 -1.85 4.58
CA ASN A 144 -8.95 -1.79 4.40
C ASN A 144 -9.53 -2.87 3.45
N ARG A 145 -8.82 -3.98 3.27
CA ARG A 145 -9.29 -5.18 2.55
C ARG A 145 -9.00 -6.42 3.39
N PRO A 146 -9.88 -7.44 3.37
CA PRO A 146 -9.66 -8.67 4.15
C PRO A 146 -8.58 -9.55 3.49
N ARG A 147 -7.36 -9.01 3.38
CA ARG A 147 -6.17 -9.58 2.72
C ARG A 147 -5.01 -9.67 3.71
N PRO A 148 -4.97 -10.71 4.54
CA PRO A 148 -4.02 -10.78 5.65
C PRO A 148 -2.55 -10.80 5.19
N ASN A 149 -2.22 -11.38 4.01
CA ASN A 149 -0.85 -11.37 3.52
C ASN A 149 -0.41 -9.99 3.04
N ASP A 150 -1.32 -9.18 2.50
CA ASP A 150 -1.08 -7.79 2.13
C ASP A 150 -0.94 -6.94 3.41
N ASN A 151 -1.82 -7.12 4.39
CA ASN A 151 -1.76 -6.45 5.69
C ASN A 151 -0.45 -6.72 6.45
N ASP A 152 0.19 -7.88 6.20
CA ASP A 152 1.50 -8.23 6.77
C ASP A 152 2.70 -7.66 6.00
N ALA A 153 2.50 -7.03 4.86
CA ALA A 153 3.61 -6.58 4.03
C ALA A 153 4.50 -5.53 4.70
N PRO A 154 3.97 -4.50 5.41
CA PRO A 154 4.79 -3.54 6.11
C PRO A 154 5.71 -4.16 7.17
N LEU A 155 5.21 -5.14 7.94
CA LEU A 155 6.00 -5.89 8.92
C LEU A 155 7.15 -6.66 8.24
N LYS A 156 6.87 -7.36 7.12
CA LYS A 156 7.90 -8.08 6.35
C LYS A 156 8.98 -7.15 5.81
N VAL A 157 8.60 -5.94 5.42
CA VAL A 157 9.54 -4.92 4.93
C VAL A 157 10.40 -4.40 6.07
N SER A 158 9.83 -4.07 7.23
CA SER A 158 10.58 -3.60 8.38
C SER A 158 11.58 -4.63 8.90
N ASP A 159 11.15 -5.90 8.98
CA ASP A 159 12.02 -7.02 9.39
C ASP A 159 13.19 -7.21 8.41
N HIS A 160 12.95 -7.11 7.10
CA HIS A 160 13.98 -7.27 6.07
C HIS A 160 15.01 -6.15 6.10
N LEU A 161 14.56 -4.92 6.35
CA LEU A 161 15.41 -3.73 6.37
C LEU A 161 16.03 -3.46 7.75
N ASP A 162 15.67 -4.25 8.77
CA ASP A 162 16.11 -4.07 10.17
C ASP A 162 15.84 -2.65 10.68
N VAL A 163 14.62 -2.15 10.45
CA VAL A 163 14.16 -0.83 10.90
C VAL A 163 13.03 -0.94 11.91
N PRO A 164 12.83 0.07 12.78
CA PRO A 164 11.71 0.11 13.70
C PRO A 164 10.36 -0.07 13.00
N TYR A 165 9.47 -0.81 13.64
CA TYR A 165 8.10 -1.05 13.20
C TYR A 165 7.11 -0.50 14.21
N TYR A 166 6.20 0.34 13.74
CA TYR A 166 5.12 0.94 14.51
C TYR A 166 3.80 0.63 13.80
N SER A 167 2.78 0.25 14.54
CA SER A 167 1.48 -0.09 13.97
C SER A 167 0.35 0.44 14.83
N SER A 168 -0.68 0.95 14.16
CA SER A 168 -1.96 1.33 14.76
C SER A 168 -3.07 0.48 14.17
N ASP A 169 -4.18 0.36 14.88
CA ASP A 169 -5.37 -0.39 14.45
C ASP A 169 -6.31 0.41 13.53
N VAL A 170 -5.95 1.68 13.20
CA VAL A 170 -6.72 2.48 12.25
C VAL A 170 -6.87 1.75 10.91
N VAL A 171 -8.10 1.64 10.43
CA VAL A 171 -8.38 1.10 9.10
C VAL A 171 -8.05 2.16 8.06
N SER A 172 -7.17 1.83 7.12
CA SER A 172 -6.70 2.77 6.11
C SER A 172 -6.22 2.08 4.83
N THR A 173 -5.81 2.89 3.88
CA THR A 173 -5.17 2.48 2.64
C THR A 173 -4.17 3.53 2.19
N GLY A 174 -2.99 3.09 1.77
CA GLY A 174 -1.89 3.99 1.40
C GLY A 174 -2.18 4.88 0.19
N GLY A 175 -3.08 4.48 -0.70
CA GLY A 175 -3.53 5.32 -1.83
C GLY A 175 -4.40 6.50 -1.38
N ASN A 176 -5.04 6.37 -0.21
CA ASN A 176 -5.84 7.45 0.36
C ASN A 176 -5.07 8.29 1.39
N TYR A 177 -3.79 8.49 1.18
CA TYR A 177 -2.95 9.29 2.07
C TYR A 177 -1.88 10.04 1.27
N MET A 178 -1.68 11.31 1.56
CA MET A 178 -0.54 12.09 1.09
C MET A 178 -0.07 13.07 2.16
N THR A 179 1.22 13.36 2.21
CA THR A 179 1.83 14.29 3.17
C THR A 179 2.79 15.25 2.49
N ASP A 180 2.91 16.45 3.09
CA ASP A 180 3.95 17.42 2.72
C ASP A 180 5.31 17.14 3.38
N GLY A 181 5.38 16.16 4.31
CA GLY A 181 6.58 15.81 5.07
C GLY A 181 6.90 16.78 6.23
N PHE A 182 6.05 17.75 6.51
CA PHE A 182 6.26 18.80 7.52
C PHE A 182 5.05 19.03 8.42
N GLY A 183 4.21 18.03 8.58
CA GLY A 183 3.09 18.02 9.51
C GLY A 183 1.73 18.26 8.87
N VAL A 184 1.65 18.46 7.55
CA VAL A 184 0.38 18.57 6.83
C VAL A 184 0.14 17.30 6.03
N SER A 185 -1.07 16.75 6.12
CA SER A 185 -1.49 15.64 5.27
C SER A 185 -2.96 15.77 4.85
N ALA A 186 -3.32 14.98 3.83
CA ALA A 186 -4.69 14.94 3.34
C ALA A 186 -5.10 13.53 2.92
N ALA A 187 -6.40 13.26 3.04
CA ALA A 187 -7.09 12.06 2.61
C ALA A 187 -8.51 12.40 2.15
N THR A 188 -9.20 11.44 1.55
CA THR A 188 -10.63 11.56 1.30
C THR A 188 -11.45 11.08 2.50
N GLN A 189 -12.77 11.24 2.42
CA GLN A 189 -13.72 10.89 3.48
C GLN A 189 -13.63 9.44 3.97
N ILE A 190 -13.10 8.49 3.16
CA ILE A 190 -13.00 7.09 3.59
C ILE A 190 -12.07 6.94 4.81
N ALA A 191 -11.12 7.86 5.02
CA ALA A 191 -10.28 7.88 6.22
C ALA A 191 -11.10 7.91 7.53
N TYR A 192 -12.32 8.47 7.50
CA TYR A 192 -13.22 8.49 8.64
C TYR A 192 -14.33 7.44 8.53
N THR A 193 -14.88 7.24 7.31
CA THR A 193 -16.05 6.37 7.14
C THR A 193 -15.74 4.89 7.27
N GLU A 194 -14.49 4.49 7.10
CA GLU A 194 -14.04 3.12 7.31
C GLU A 194 -13.69 2.79 8.77
N ASN A 195 -13.67 3.81 9.66
CA ASN A 195 -13.39 3.64 11.08
C ASN A 195 -14.67 3.82 11.92
N PRO A 196 -15.18 2.76 12.57
CA PRO A 196 -16.43 2.82 13.33
C PRO A 196 -16.42 3.87 14.45
N GLU A 197 -15.26 4.15 15.03
CA GLU A 197 -15.05 5.12 16.11
C GLU A 197 -15.39 6.56 15.67
N CYS A 198 -15.36 6.82 14.38
CA CYS A 198 -15.65 8.14 13.82
C CYS A 198 -17.14 8.49 13.78
N ASN A 199 -18.04 7.54 14.03
CA ASN A 199 -19.49 7.72 14.09
C ASN A 199 -20.08 8.58 12.95
N THR A 200 -19.69 8.26 11.71
CA THR A 200 -20.05 8.99 10.50
C THR A 200 -21.48 8.69 10.00
N ASN A 201 -22.45 8.57 10.90
CA ASN A 201 -23.85 8.24 10.54
C ASN A 201 -24.51 9.28 9.62
N ASP A 202 -23.97 10.49 9.53
CA ASP A 202 -24.41 11.53 8.61
C ASP A 202 -23.31 11.82 7.57
N GLN A 203 -23.25 11.00 6.54
CA GLN A 203 -22.34 11.18 5.39
C GLN A 203 -22.85 12.28 4.42
N SER A 204 -23.98 12.91 4.72
CA SER A 204 -24.60 13.91 3.84
C SER A 204 -23.90 15.27 3.83
N SER A 205 -23.00 15.51 4.78
CA SER A 205 -22.26 16.78 4.89
C SER A 205 -20.76 16.54 4.65
N VAL A 206 -20.24 17.09 3.57
CA VAL A 206 -18.79 17.17 3.35
C VAL A 206 -18.39 18.65 3.44
N PRO A 207 -17.34 19.01 4.21
CA PRO A 207 -16.42 18.13 4.94
C PRO A 207 -17.10 17.45 6.13
N LEU A 208 -16.69 16.19 6.39
CA LEU A 208 -17.11 15.46 7.59
C LEU A 208 -16.61 16.17 8.85
N ALA A 209 -17.33 16.00 9.95
CA ALA A 209 -16.83 16.46 11.25
C ALA A 209 -15.49 15.75 11.57
N PRO A 210 -14.51 16.45 12.18
CA PRO A 210 -13.26 15.84 12.59
C PRO A 210 -13.49 14.60 13.46
N CYS A 211 -12.68 13.57 13.23
CA CYS A 211 -12.71 12.32 13.99
C CYS A 211 -11.49 12.24 14.90
N SER A 212 -11.68 12.51 16.18
CA SER A 212 -10.57 12.55 17.13
C SER A 212 -9.81 11.23 17.25
N TYR A 213 -10.45 10.09 16.99
CA TYR A 213 -9.78 8.79 16.96
C TYR A 213 -8.71 8.75 15.86
N VAL A 214 -9.10 8.99 14.61
CA VAL A 214 -8.17 8.98 13.47
C VAL A 214 -7.16 10.13 13.59
N ASP A 215 -7.62 11.35 13.93
CA ASP A 215 -6.75 12.53 14.02
C ASP A 215 -5.64 12.34 15.06
N ASN A 216 -5.94 11.74 16.21
CA ASN A 216 -4.92 11.44 17.23
C ASN A 216 -3.92 10.40 16.73
N ILE A 217 -4.34 9.35 16.03
CA ILE A 217 -3.42 8.36 15.44
C ILE A 217 -2.51 9.03 14.41
N MET A 218 -3.06 9.90 13.56
CA MET A 218 -2.25 10.64 12.58
C MET A 218 -1.23 11.56 13.27
N TYR A 219 -1.58 12.14 14.40
CA TYR A 219 -0.64 12.92 15.20
C TYR A 219 0.40 12.05 15.90
N ASP A 220 -0.03 11.00 16.62
CA ASP A 220 0.83 10.21 17.49
C ASP A 220 1.79 9.28 16.71
N TYR A 221 1.37 8.73 15.55
CA TYR A 221 2.16 7.79 14.76
C TYR A 221 2.85 8.40 13.55
N TYR A 222 2.24 9.44 12.94
CA TYR A 222 2.72 10.02 11.70
C TYR A 222 3.30 11.44 11.88
N GLY A 223 3.10 12.05 13.05
CA GLY A 223 3.54 13.44 13.32
C GLY A 223 2.77 14.49 12.50
N ILE A 224 1.49 14.23 12.22
CA ILE A 224 0.64 15.13 11.45
C ILE A 224 -0.06 16.10 12.38
N GLU A 225 0.20 17.39 12.18
CA GLU A 225 -0.37 18.50 12.96
C GLU A 225 -1.67 19.03 12.31
N GLU A 226 -1.75 18.99 10.97
CA GLU A 226 -2.92 19.42 10.20
C GLU A 226 -3.37 18.29 9.26
N TYR A 227 -4.48 17.61 9.58
CA TYR A 227 -5.05 16.54 8.77
C TYR A 227 -6.30 17.01 8.04
N HIS A 228 -6.24 17.06 6.71
CA HIS A 228 -7.33 17.52 5.86
C HIS A 228 -8.08 16.34 5.26
N VAL A 229 -9.27 16.07 5.75
CA VAL A 229 -10.18 15.07 5.17
C VAL A 229 -11.19 15.76 4.27
N VAL A 230 -11.14 15.45 2.97
CA VAL A 230 -11.91 16.12 1.92
C VAL A 230 -12.83 15.14 1.18
N ALA A 231 -13.82 15.65 0.48
CA ALA A 231 -14.63 14.82 -0.42
C ALA A 231 -13.79 14.33 -1.59
N ASP A 232 -14.01 13.09 -2.08
CA ASP A 232 -13.51 12.68 -3.39
C ASP A 232 -14.31 13.37 -4.50
N PRO A 233 -13.66 14.23 -5.32
CA PRO A 233 -14.34 14.92 -6.42
C PRO A 233 -14.69 14.00 -7.60
N ASN A 234 -14.10 12.79 -7.64
CA ASN A 234 -14.36 11.82 -8.70
C ASN A 234 -15.55 10.91 -8.38
N ASP A 235 -15.91 10.80 -7.06
CA ASP A 235 -16.93 9.86 -6.58
C ASP A 235 -16.66 8.44 -7.13
N GLU A 236 -15.38 8.04 -7.13
CA GLU A 236 -14.95 6.74 -7.60
C GLU A 236 -15.12 5.71 -6.46
N TYR A 237 -15.34 4.45 -6.82
CA TYR A 237 -15.66 3.40 -5.84
C TYR A 237 -14.55 3.07 -4.83
N ILE A 238 -13.34 3.59 -5.01
CA ILE A 238 -12.21 3.44 -4.07
C ILE A 238 -11.92 4.70 -3.28
N ASP A 239 -12.40 5.88 -3.73
CA ASP A 239 -12.25 7.19 -3.07
C ASP A 239 -10.82 7.55 -2.65
N HIS A 240 -9.79 7.15 -3.41
CA HIS A 240 -8.40 7.42 -3.06
C HIS A 240 -7.96 8.81 -3.53
N ILE A 241 -7.31 9.57 -2.63
CA ILE A 241 -6.82 10.92 -2.93
C ILE A 241 -5.72 10.94 -3.99
N ASP A 242 -4.90 9.89 -4.09
CA ASP A 242 -3.81 9.80 -5.06
C ASP A 242 -4.30 9.61 -6.51
N CYS A 243 -5.58 9.30 -6.72
CA CYS A 243 -6.20 9.30 -8.05
C CYS A 243 -6.30 10.71 -8.67
N TRP A 244 -6.21 11.76 -7.86
CA TRP A 244 -6.42 13.12 -8.33
C TRP A 244 -5.53 14.20 -7.70
N ALA A 245 -4.81 13.91 -6.60
CA ALA A 245 -3.93 14.87 -5.94
C ALA A 245 -2.61 14.23 -5.48
N LYS A 246 -1.52 15.03 -5.44
CA LYS A 246 -0.22 14.60 -4.95
C LYS A 246 0.63 15.81 -4.55
N PHE A 247 1.32 15.74 -3.40
CA PHE A 247 2.37 16.70 -3.08
C PHE A 247 3.60 16.48 -3.96
N LEU A 248 4.12 17.57 -4.55
CA LEU A 248 5.37 17.60 -5.33
C LEU A 248 6.50 18.28 -4.57
N SER A 249 6.18 19.00 -3.53
CA SER A 249 7.07 19.63 -2.55
C SER A 249 6.22 20.11 -1.38
N PRO A 250 6.82 20.61 -0.27
CA PRO A 250 6.04 21.12 0.86
C PRO A 250 5.06 22.24 0.49
N GLN A 251 5.27 22.90 -0.64
CA GLN A 251 4.50 24.08 -1.08
C GLN A 251 3.84 23.90 -2.44
N LYS A 252 3.91 22.68 -3.01
CA LYS A 252 3.32 22.41 -4.34
C LYS A 252 2.46 21.16 -4.30
N LEU A 253 1.20 21.38 -4.60
CA LEU A 253 0.22 20.33 -4.78
C LEU A 253 -0.14 20.21 -6.27
N LEU A 254 0.02 19.01 -6.84
CA LEU A 254 -0.57 18.65 -8.12
C LEU A 254 -2.02 18.26 -7.88
N VAL A 255 -2.94 18.84 -8.65
CA VAL A 255 -4.35 18.49 -8.62
C VAL A 255 -4.80 18.25 -10.05
N ARG A 256 -5.47 17.12 -10.28
CA ARG A 256 -6.08 16.79 -11.57
C ARG A 256 -7.18 17.81 -11.90
N SER A 257 -7.10 18.40 -13.08
CA SER A 257 -8.14 19.27 -13.60
C SER A 257 -9.00 18.51 -14.60
N VAL A 258 -10.33 18.63 -14.48
CA VAL A 258 -11.28 18.15 -15.46
C VAL A 258 -11.93 19.37 -16.12
N GLN A 259 -12.11 19.35 -17.45
CA GLN A 259 -12.88 20.41 -18.10
C GLN A 259 -14.34 20.29 -17.67
N ALA A 260 -14.90 21.42 -17.24
CA ALA A 260 -16.35 21.50 -17.04
C ALA A 260 -17.05 21.17 -18.37
N SER A 261 -17.95 20.18 -18.35
CA SER A 261 -18.75 19.75 -19.50
C SER A 261 -19.86 20.77 -19.81
#